data_db1a40daafe08398fdbd95d796207f70
#
_entry.id   db1a40daafe08398fdbd95d796207f70
#
_cell.length_a   1.000
_cell.length_b   1.000
_cell.length_c   1.000
_cell.angle_alpha   90.00
_cell.angle_beta   90.00
_cell.angle_gamma   90.00
#
_symmetry.space_group_name_H-M   'P 1'
#
loop_
_entity.id
_entity.type
_entity.pdbx_description
1 polymer ?
#
loop_
_entity_poly.entity_id
_entity_poly.type
_entity_poly.pdbx_seq_one_letter_code
_entity_poly.pdbx_strand_id
1 'polypeptide(L)'
;MKVYSLLILLCFLETLICDVEVLNSTLFHKTFNNSIQYLKAFHPDPFYVVLKSSNILSNLRLGYADLNSKNVEFKLDEFGMLHVKYANLKLNVNGQYPSTYRRYYKFYSSFTAELANGNMEQIYGIKYQKLENGKNDIKFGHISDSEVLFSGIKLISSKIVSGSNTEKSIKSLIANLDFTPLKLHLQKVTNVVLDKISSNLK
;
A
#
# COMPACT_ATOMS: atom_id res chain seq x y z
N MET A 1 45.71 9.09 -21.67
CA MET A 1 44.33 8.65 -21.90
C MET A 1 43.58 8.12 -20.65
N LYS A 2 44.23 7.44 -19.69
CA LYS A 2 43.54 6.87 -18.51
C LYS A 2 43.05 7.89 -17.48
N VAL A 3 43.65 9.08 -17.37
CA VAL A 3 43.25 10.11 -16.37
C VAL A 3 41.94 10.79 -16.75
N TYR A 4 41.69 11.01 -18.05
CA TYR A 4 40.43 11.64 -18.51
C TYR A 4 39.23 10.75 -18.34
N SER A 5 39.38 9.42 -18.49
CA SER A 5 38.32 8.48 -18.25
C SER A 5 37.89 8.42 -16.77
N LEU A 6 38.84 8.58 -15.86
CA LEU A 6 38.57 8.59 -14.42
C LEU A 6 37.85 9.89 -13.99
N LEU A 7 38.26 11.03 -14.57
CA LEU A 7 37.61 12.32 -14.31
C LEU A 7 36.15 12.35 -14.82
N ILE A 8 35.90 11.79 -16.00
CA ILE A 8 34.55 11.67 -16.56
C ILE A 8 33.70 10.77 -15.68
N LEU A 9 34.25 9.64 -15.20
CA LEU A 9 33.55 8.74 -14.29
C LEU A 9 33.22 9.39 -12.94
N LEU A 10 34.16 10.20 -12.39
CA LEU A 10 33.93 10.96 -11.17
C LEU A 10 32.88 12.06 -11.35
N CYS A 11 32.87 12.79 -12.46
CA CYS A 11 31.82 13.76 -12.76
C CYS A 11 30.44 13.10 -12.96
N PHE A 12 30.40 11.90 -13.55
CA PHE A 12 29.14 11.14 -13.63
C PHE A 12 28.67 10.66 -12.26
N LEU A 13 29.57 10.25 -11.37
CA LEU A 13 29.25 9.87 -10.00
C LEU A 13 28.77 11.06 -9.17
N GLU A 14 29.40 12.22 -9.29
CA GLU A 14 28.98 13.45 -8.58
C GLU A 14 27.61 13.95 -9.04
N THR A 15 27.29 13.90 -10.34
CA THR A 15 25.95 14.25 -10.84
C THR A 15 24.89 13.24 -10.40
N LEU A 16 25.20 11.95 -10.36
CA LEU A 16 24.30 10.91 -9.85
C LEU A 16 24.05 11.07 -8.33
N ILE A 17 25.09 11.40 -7.56
CA ILE A 17 24.96 11.61 -6.10
C ILE A 17 24.16 12.89 -5.81
N CYS A 18 24.35 13.96 -6.58
CA CYS A 18 23.61 15.21 -6.40
C CYS A 18 22.12 15.06 -6.74
N ASP A 19 21.78 14.28 -7.78
CA ASP A 19 20.38 14.00 -8.15
C ASP A 19 19.68 13.07 -7.13
N VAL A 20 20.44 12.19 -6.45
CA VAL A 20 19.92 11.30 -5.40
C VAL A 20 19.65 12.06 -4.10
N GLU A 21 20.43 13.11 -3.76
CA GLU A 21 20.16 13.94 -2.58
C GLU A 21 18.84 14.71 -2.67
N VAL A 22 18.33 15.00 -3.87
CA VAL A 22 17.02 15.64 -4.08
C VAL A 22 15.88 14.70 -3.74
N LEU A 23 16.06 13.38 -3.89
CA LEU A 23 15.07 12.36 -3.56
C LEU A 23 15.17 11.92 -2.09
N ASN A 24 14.98 12.86 -1.17
CA ASN A 24 15.00 12.53 0.26
C ASN A 24 13.65 12.07 0.78
N SER A 25 13.67 11.32 1.86
CA SER A 25 12.46 10.76 2.50
C SER A 25 11.43 11.85 2.89
N THR A 26 11.89 13.05 3.22
CA THR A 26 11.03 14.18 3.60
C THR A 26 10.15 14.64 2.45
N LEU A 27 10.70 14.70 1.22
CA LEU A 27 9.93 15.04 0.02
C LEU A 27 8.83 14.01 -0.23
N PHE A 28 9.16 12.72 -0.15
CA PHE A 28 8.19 11.64 -0.33
C PHE A 28 7.07 11.71 0.72
N HIS A 29 7.41 11.86 2.00
CA HIS A 29 6.42 11.96 3.08
C HIS A 29 5.51 13.19 2.94
N LYS A 30 6.06 14.35 2.62
CA LYS A 30 5.27 15.57 2.39
C LYS A 30 4.31 15.40 1.21
N THR A 31 4.80 14.85 0.09
CA THR A 31 3.98 14.64 -1.11
C THR A 31 2.92 13.58 -0.86
N PHE A 32 3.25 12.52 -0.14
CA PHE A 32 2.30 11.47 0.27
C PHE A 32 1.16 12.06 1.09
N ASN A 33 1.45 12.81 2.16
CA ASN A 33 0.43 13.44 3.01
C ASN A 33 -0.50 14.33 2.21
N ASN A 34 0.06 15.20 1.35
CA ASN A 34 -0.76 16.09 0.51
C ASN A 34 -1.64 15.31 -0.46
N SER A 35 -1.13 14.22 -1.03
CA SER A 35 -1.89 13.37 -1.96
C SER A 35 -3.01 12.61 -1.26
N ILE A 36 -2.77 12.09 -0.05
CA ILE A 36 -3.80 11.42 0.75
C ILE A 36 -4.90 12.40 1.16
N GLN A 37 -4.56 13.61 1.59
CA GLN A 37 -5.54 14.63 1.93
C GLN A 37 -6.40 15.02 0.72
N TYR A 38 -5.77 15.18 -0.43
CA TYR A 38 -6.46 15.45 -1.69
C TYR A 38 -7.44 14.32 -2.05
N LEU A 39 -6.98 13.06 -2.00
CA LEU A 39 -7.84 11.91 -2.28
C LEU A 39 -9.02 11.82 -1.30
N LYS A 40 -8.82 12.07 -0.01
CA LYS A 40 -9.88 12.10 0.99
C LYS A 40 -10.91 13.21 0.74
N ALA A 41 -10.50 14.37 0.23
CA ALA A 41 -11.40 15.50 -0.04
C ALA A 41 -12.34 15.22 -1.23
N PHE A 42 -11.86 14.51 -2.27
CA PHE A 42 -12.66 14.23 -3.47
C PHE A 42 -13.36 12.87 -3.46
N HIS A 43 -12.86 11.93 -2.64
CA HIS A 43 -13.42 10.59 -2.49
C HIS A 43 -13.58 10.32 -1.00
N PRO A 44 -14.77 10.49 -0.43
CA PRO A 44 -15.01 10.28 1.02
C PRO A 44 -14.60 8.88 1.50
N ASP A 45 -14.65 7.87 0.61
CA ASP A 45 -14.13 6.53 0.86
C ASP A 45 -13.03 6.12 -0.16
N PRO A 46 -11.93 6.89 -0.31
CA PRO A 46 -10.90 6.61 -1.33
C PRO A 46 -10.16 5.29 -1.09
N PHE A 47 -10.31 4.71 0.10
CA PHE A 47 -9.63 3.49 0.53
C PHE A 47 -10.56 2.30 0.70
N TYR A 48 -11.74 2.36 0.07
CA TYR A 48 -12.69 1.27 0.13
C TYR A 48 -12.41 0.25 -0.97
N VAL A 49 -12.12 -0.98 -0.60
CA VAL A 49 -11.81 -2.06 -1.52
C VAL A 49 -12.81 -3.20 -1.32
N VAL A 50 -13.42 -3.64 -2.40
CA VAL A 50 -14.29 -4.83 -2.39
C VAL A 50 -13.41 -6.06 -2.56
N LEU A 51 -13.48 -6.98 -1.59
CA LEU A 51 -12.80 -8.25 -1.66
C LEU A 51 -13.71 -9.31 -2.30
N LYS A 52 -13.07 -10.30 -2.92
CA LYS A 52 -13.80 -11.45 -3.48
C LYS A 52 -14.48 -12.22 -2.36
N SER A 53 -15.78 -12.47 -2.51
CA SER A 53 -16.53 -13.29 -1.57
C SER A 53 -16.05 -14.75 -1.62
N SER A 54 -16.00 -15.39 -0.47
CA SER A 54 -15.83 -16.83 -0.35
C SER A 54 -17.19 -17.53 -0.32
N ASN A 55 -17.19 -18.87 -0.37
CA ASN A 55 -18.42 -19.64 -0.24
C ASN A 55 -19.13 -19.46 1.11
N ILE A 56 -18.42 -18.99 2.13
CA ILE A 56 -18.91 -18.81 3.51
C ILE A 56 -19.06 -17.33 3.83
N LEU A 57 -18.11 -16.49 3.44
CA LEU A 57 -18.15 -15.05 3.68
C LEU A 57 -18.61 -14.32 2.42
N SER A 58 -19.60 -13.46 2.57
CA SER A 58 -20.15 -12.67 1.47
C SER A 58 -20.11 -11.17 1.78
N ASN A 59 -20.26 -10.34 0.74
CA ASN A 59 -20.27 -8.88 0.85
C ASN A 59 -19.05 -8.33 1.59
N LEU A 60 -17.88 -8.90 1.32
CA LEU A 60 -16.63 -8.50 1.97
C LEU A 60 -16.17 -7.13 1.45
N ARG A 61 -15.98 -6.22 2.38
CA ARG A 61 -15.53 -4.86 2.12
C ARG A 61 -14.39 -4.51 3.06
N LEU A 62 -13.31 -4.03 2.48
CA LEU A 62 -12.12 -3.61 3.21
C LEU A 62 -12.06 -2.08 3.22
N GLY A 63 -11.98 -1.51 4.40
CA GLY A 63 -11.77 -0.08 4.60
C GLY A 63 -10.50 0.16 5.41
N TYR A 64 -9.84 1.30 5.19
CA TYR A 64 -8.72 1.71 6.02
C TYR A 64 -9.23 2.40 7.27
N ALA A 65 -8.75 1.94 8.43
CA ALA A 65 -8.97 2.65 9.69
C ALA A 65 -8.05 3.88 9.77
N ASP A 66 -6.81 3.74 9.30
CA ASP A 66 -5.83 4.82 9.28
C ASP A 66 -4.76 4.56 8.20
N LEU A 67 -4.64 5.47 7.25
CA LEU A 67 -3.54 5.53 6.29
C LEU A 67 -2.99 6.95 6.29
N ASN A 68 -1.76 7.10 6.77
CA ASN A 68 -1.04 8.38 6.84
C ASN A 68 0.46 8.15 6.65
N SER A 69 1.24 9.23 6.63
CA SER A 69 2.69 9.14 6.41
C SER A 69 3.45 8.39 7.51
N LYS A 70 2.89 8.22 8.70
CA LYS A 70 3.53 7.44 9.77
C LYS A 70 3.50 5.95 9.50
N ASN A 71 2.62 5.52 8.59
CA ASN A 71 2.46 4.13 8.19
C ASN A 71 3.27 3.79 6.93
N VAL A 72 3.94 4.77 6.31
CA VAL A 72 4.65 4.58 5.05
C VAL A 72 6.08 5.09 5.17
N GLU A 73 7.03 4.25 4.84
CA GLU A 73 8.45 4.55 4.77
C GLU A 73 8.91 4.51 3.31
N PHE A 74 9.65 5.53 2.89
CA PHE A 74 10.29 5.61 1.59
C PHE A 74 11.80 5.50 1.78
N LYS A 75 12.41 4.49 1.19
CA LYS A 75 13.85 4.24 1.29
C LYS A 75 14.43 3.96 -0.09
N LEU A 76 15.44 4.73 -0.46
CA LEU A 76 16.25 4.45 -1.63
C LEU A 76 17.39 3.51 -1.22
N ASP A 77 17.61 2.45 -1.99
CA ASP A 77 18.72 1.53 -1.77
C ASP A 77 19.96 1.93 -2.60
N GLU A 78 21.06 1.23 -2.38
CA GLU A 78 22.33 1.43 -3.08
C GLU A 78 22.29 1.07 -4.58
N PHE A 79 21.28 0.35 -5.02
CA PHE A 79 21.06 -0.03 -6.42
C PHE A 79 20.15 0.95 -7.17
N GLY A 80 19.72 2.03 -6.51
CA GLY A 80 18.80 3.02 -7.07
C GLY A 80 17.36 2.52 -7.16
N MET A 81 16.96 1.59 -6.32
CA MET A 81 15.57 1.15 -6.20
C MET A 81 14.90 1.86 -5.03
N LEU A 82 13.66 2.28 -5.24
CA LEU A 82 12.83 2.86 -4.20
C LEU A 82 11.97 1.79 -3.54
N HIS A 83 12.19 1.59 -2.26
CA HIS A 83 11.40 0.73 -1.40
C HIS A 83 10.32 1.56 -0.69
N VAL A 84 9.07 1.21 -0.89
CA VAL A 84 7.91 1.83 -0.23
C VAL A 84 7.29 0.81 0.71
N LYS A 85 7.55 0.98 2.01
CA LYS A 85 7.07 0.08 3.06
C LYS A 85 5.84 0.64 3.73
N TYR A 86 4.78 -0.11 3.71
CA TYR A 86 3.59 0.12 4.50
C TYR A 86 3.69 -0.72 5.78
N ALA A 87 3.67 -0.07 6.94
CA ALA A 87 3.81 -0.72 8.23
C ALA A 87 2.66 -0.33 9.17
N ASN A 88 2.32 -1.23 10.10
CA ASN A 88 1.28 -1.00 11.10
C ASN A 88 -0.08 -0.58 10.49
N LEU A 89 -0.40 -1.09 9.31
CA LEU A 89 -1.70 -0.84 8.68
C LEU A 89 -2.81 -1.37 9.58
N LYS A 90 -3.84 -0.54 9.76
CA LYS A 90 -5.08 -0.89 10.44
C LYS A 90 -6.20 -0.87 9.44
N LEU A 91 -6.88 -1.99 9.30
CA LEU A 91 -7.95 -2.16 8.33
C LEU A 91 -9.20 -2.71 9.02
N ASN A 92 -10.35 -2.36 8.49
CA ASN A 92 -11.62 -2.94 8.88
C ASN A 92 -12.16 -3.81 7.75
N VAL A 93 -12.47 -5.05 8.03
CA VAL A 93 -13.19 -5.95 7.12
C VAL A 93 -14.62 -6.07 7.59
N ASN A 94 -15.54 -5.60 6.77
CA ASN A 94 -16.96 -5.79 6.97
C ASN A 94 -17.45 -6.92 6.06
N GLY A 95 -18.31 -7.77 6.56
CA GLY A 95 -18.84 -8.88 5.79
C GLY A 95 -20.06 -9.52 6.41
N GLN A 96 -20.53 -10.57 5.77
CA GLN A 96 -21.65 -11.37 6.21
C GLN A 96 -21.27 -12.84 6.27
N TYR A 97 -21.82 -13.56 7.23
CA TYR A 97 -21.67 -15.01 7.37
C TYR A 97 -23.04 -15.67 7.62
N PRO A 98 -23.25 -16.93 7.19
CA PRO A 98 -24.48 -17.64 7.45
C PRO A 98 -24.60 -17.96 8.95
N SER A 99 -25.63 -17.43 9.58
CA SER A 99 -25.86 -17.56 11.04
C SER A 99 -26.84 -18.67 11.41
N THR A 100 -27.81 -18.98 10.52
CA THR A 100 -28.84 -19.98 10.78
C THR A 100 -29.30 -20.59 9.47
N TYR A 101 -29.55 -21.92 9.49
CA TYR A 101 -30.18 -22.63 8.39
C TYR A 101 -31.59 -23.04 8.87
N ARG A 102 -32.61 -22.52 8.23
CA ARG A 102 -33.99 -23.05 8.39
C ARG A 102 -34.44 -23.62 7.07
N ARG A 103 -34.70 -24.90 7.03
CA ARG A 103 -35.16 -25.79 5.91
C ARG A 103 -34.85 -25.30 4.47
N TYR A 104 -35.18 -24.05 4.10
CA TYR A 104 -35.01 -23.51 2.75
C TYR A 104 -34.38 -22.11 2.72
N TYR A 105 -34.05 -21.50 3.89
CA TYR A 105 -33.56 -20.13 3.97
C TYR A 105 -32.25 -20.06 4.74
N LYS A 106 -31.30 -19.35 4.16
CA LYS A 106 -30.06 -18.98 4.83
C LYS A 106 -30.22 -17.56 5.40
N PHE A 107 -30.09 -17.45 6.71
CA PHE A 107 -30.00 -16.13 7.35
C PHE A 107 -28.55 -15.75 7.48
N TYR A 108 -28.25 -14.49 7.16
CA TYR A 108 -26.90 -13.94 7.25
C TYR A 108 -26.81 -12.96 8.41
N SER A 109 -25.70 -12.98 9.11
CA SER A 109 -25.34 -11.99 10.13
C SER A 109 -24.12 -11.23 9.68
N SER A 110 -24.12 -9.93 9.95
CA SER A 110 -22.98 -9.07 9.65
C SER A 110 -21.91 -9.19 10.72
N PHE A 111 -20.66 -9.01 10.33
CA PHE A 111 -19.52 -8.87 11.23
C PHE A 111 -18.62 -7.72 10.78
N THR A 112 -17.86 -7.22 11.73
CA THR A 112 -16.71 -6.34 11.49
C THR A 112 -15.49 -6.99 12.11
N ALA A 113 -14.39 -7.05 11.37
CA ALA A 113 -13.09 -7.48 11.88
C ALA A 113 -12.09 -6.35 11.75
N GLU A 114 -11.34 -6.09 12.81
CA GLU A 114 -10.16 -5.23 12.77
C GLU A 114 -8.94 -6.08 12.47
N LEU A 115 -8.22 -5.69 11.43
CA LEU A 115 -6.90 -6.22 11.10
C LEU A 115 -5.86 -5.22 11.57
N ALA A 116 -4.89 -5.67 12.33
CA ALA A 116 -3.83 -4.83 12.89
C ALA A 116 -2.44 -5.30 12.48
N ASN A 117 -1.50 -4.37 12.56
CA ASN A 117 -0.08 -4.59 12.27
C ASN A 117 0.13 -5.16 10.86
N GLY A 118 -0.60 -4.63 9.88
CA GLY A 118 -0.42 -5.00 8.48
C GLY A 118 0.91 -4.46 7.95
N ASN A 119 1.64 -5.31 7.23
CA ASN A 119 2.91 -4.93 6.60
C ASN A 119 2.89 -5.35 5.13
N MET A 120 3.45 -4.48 4.29
CA MET A 120 3.62 -4.69 2.86
C MET A 120 4.77 -3.83 2.36
N GLU A 121 5.47 -4.31 1.34
CA GLU A 121 6.52 -3.55 0.66
C GLU A 121 6.27 -3.55 -0.85
N GLN A 122 6.50 -2.40 -1.47
CA GLN A 122 6.50 -2.20 -2.91
C GLN A 122 7.88 -1.74 -3.35
N ILE A 123 8.38 -2.25 -4.47
CA ILE A 123 9.68 -1.90 -5.02
C ILE A 123 9.48 -1.24 -6.38
N TYR A 124 10.14 -0.09 -6.56
CA TYR A 124 10.12 0.71 -7.78
C TYR A 124 11.52 0.93 -8.31
N GLY A 125 11.71 0.69 -9.60
CA GLY A 125 12.93 1.13 -10.30
C GLY A 125 12.84 2.59 -10.66
N ILE A 126 13.97 3.30 -10.57
CA ILE A 126 14.10 4.71 -10.94
C ILE A 126 14.83 4.80 -12.26
N LYS A 127 14.25 5.53 -13.22
CA LYS A 127 14.86 5.83 -14.51
C LYS A 127 15.08 7.33 -14.61
N TYR A 128 16.32 7.72 -14.85
CA TYR A 128 16.71 9.08 -15.12
C TYR A 128 16.84 9.28 -16.63
N GLN A 129 16.22 10.30 -17.15
CA GLN A 129 16.32 10.69 -18.55
C GLN A 129 16.61 12.20 -18.62
N LYS A 130 17.72 12.57 -19.24
CA LYS A 130 18.00 13.97 -19.53
C LYS A 130 17.15 14.41 -20.72
N LEU A 131 16.36 15.44 -20.54
CA LEU A 131 15.56 16.03 -21.62
C LEU A 131 16.42 16.95 -22.49
N GLU A 132 15.95 17.21 -23.73
CA GLU A 132 16.62 18.12 -24.68
C GLU A 132 16.81 19.54 -24.14
N ASN A 133 15.94 19.98 -23.23
CA ASN A 133 16.03 21.27 -22.56
C ASN A 133 17.03 21.30 -21.39
N GLY A 134 17.82 20.22 -21.19
CA GLY A 134 18.80 20.07 -20.13
C GLY A 134 18.25 19.72 -18.76
N LYS A 135 16.91 19.61 -18.61
CA LYS A 135 16.28 19.18 -17.36
C LYS A 135 16.30 17.66 -17.21
N ASN A 136 16.25 17.18 -15.99
CA ASN A 136 16.16 15.77 -15.68
C ASN A 136 14.69 15.34 -15.61
N ASP A 137 14.33 14.24 -16.25
CA ASP A 137 13.05 13.55 -16.09
C ASP A 137 13.28 12.29 -15.28
N ILE A 138 12.59 12.19 -14.16
CA ILE A 138 12.67 11.03 -13.26
C ILE A 138 11.36 10.25 -13.39
N LYS A 139 11.46 8.97 -13.72
CA LYS A 139 10.31 8.07 -13.82
C LYS A 139 10.46 6.92 -12.87
N PHE A 140 9.37 6.58 -12.20
CA PHE A 140 9.28 5.43 -11.31
C PHE A 140 8.52 4.31 -12.01
N GLY A 141 9.10 3.11 -12.05
CA GLY A 141 8.47 1.92 -12.60
C GLY A 141 8.28 0.86 -11.52
N HIS A 142 7.05 0.43 -11.29
CA HIS A 142 6.77 -0.65 -10.34
C HIS A 142 7.46 -1.95 -10.78
N ILE A 143 8.10 -2.64 -9.85
CA ILE A 143 8.82 -3.90 -10.08
C ILE A 143 8.09 -5.05 -9.39
N SER A 144 7.84 -4.94 -8.09
CA SER A 144 7.24 -6.02 -7.30
C SER A 144 6.55 -5.54 -6.04
N ASP A 145 5.69 -6.40 -5.49
CA ASP A 145 5.05 -6.26 -4.18
C ASP A 145 5.37 -7.47 -3.32
N SER A 146 5.57 -7.25 -2.02
CA SER A 146 5.54 -8.35 -1.05
C SER A 146 4.10 -8.81 -0.79
N GLU A 147 3.95 -9.93 -0.08
CA GLU A 147 2.64 -10.32 0.45
C GLU A 147 2.20 -9.35 1.56
N VAL A 148 0.87 -9.17 1.66
CA VAL A 148 0.27 -8.41 2.77
C VAL A 148 0.05 -9.35 3.93
N LEU A 149 0.72 -9.08 5.05
CA LEU A 149 0.63 -9.89 6.25
C LEU A 149 0.04 -9.07 7.41
N PHE A 150 -0.95 -9.64 8.09
CA PHE A 150 -1.53 -9.08 9.32
C PHE A 150 -1.24 -10.00 10.50
N SER A 151 -0.74 -9.45 11.60
CA SER A 151 -0.45 -10.24 12.80
C SER A 151 -1.58 -10.26 13.83
N GLY A 152 -2.60 -9.43 13.67
CA GLY A 152 -3.74 -9.34 14.59
C GLY A 152 -5.08 -9.31 13.86
N ILE A 153 -6.02 -10.17 14.27
CA ILE A 153 -7.41 -10.18 13.80
C ILE A 153 -8.34 -10.16 15.01
N LYS A 154 -9.11 -9.08 15.16
CA LYS A 154 -10.11 -8.94 16.21
C LYS A 154 -11.50 -8.84 15.60
N LEU A 155 -12.41 -9.76 15.94
CA LEU A 155 -13.81 -9.66 15.56
C LEU A 155 -14.56 -8.72 16.50
N ILE A 156 -15.33 -7.81 15.91
CA ILE A 156 -16.24 -6.89 16.60
C ILE A 156 -17.65 -7.23 16.16
N SER A 157 -18.25 -8.23 16.78
CA SER A 157 -19.66 -8.58 16.51
C SER A 157 -20.32 -9.00 17.79
N SER A 158 -21.43 -8.37 18.11
CA SER A 158 -22.26 -8.72 19.27
C SER A 158 -22.94 -10.10 19.16
N LYS A 159 -22.96 -10.67 17.95
CA LYS A 159 -23.62 -11.96 17.67
C LYS A 159 -22.66 -13.15 17.62
N ILE A 160 -21.34 -12.90 17.70
CA ILE A 160 -20.33 -13.95 17.69
C ILE A 160 -19.78 -14.09 19.11
N VAL A 161 -20.01 -15.27 19.72
CA VAL A 161 -19.51 -15.57 21.05
C VAL A 161 -17.98 -15.71 20.98
N SER A 162 -17.29 -14.98 21.85
CA SER A 162 -15.82 -15.05 21.93
C SER A 162 -15.36 -16.46 22.31
N GLY A 163 -14.31 -16.93 21.62
CA GLY A 163 -13.78 -18.29 21.79
C GLY A 163 -14.57 -19.39 21.07
N SER A 164 -15.70 -19.05 20.44
CA SER A 164 -16.53 -20.01 19.70
C SER A 164 -15.85 -20.56 18.44
N ASN A 165 -16.30 -21.72 17.97
CA ASN A 165 -15.83 -22.27 16.69
C ASN A 165 -16.17 -21.35 15.51
N THR A 166 -17.29 -20.64 15.58
CA THR A 166 -17.69 -19.63 14.58
C THR A 166 -16.67 -18.50 14.51
N GLU A 167 -16.24 -17.96 15.64
CA GLU A 167 -15.20 -16.93 15.70
C GLU A 167 -13.90 -17.43 15.08
N LYS A 168 -13.43 -18.61 15.50
CA LYS A 168 -12.20 -19.22 14.98
C LYS A 168 -12.27 -19.43 13.46
N SER A 169 -13.39 -19.93 12.95
CA SER A 169 -13.61 -20.16 11.52
C SER A 169 -13.57 -18.84 10.74
N ILE A 170 -14.25 -17.80 11.22
CA ILE A 170 -14.25 -16.50 10.55
C ILE A 170 -12.85 -15.87 10.55
N LYS A 171 -12.13 -15.91 11.68
CA LYS A 171 -10.74 -15.42 11.75
C LYS A 171 -9.82 -16.16 10.78
N SER A 172 -9.93 -17.48 10.70
CA SER A 172 -9.16 -18.29 9.75
C SER A 172 -9.47 -17.93 8.29
N LEU A 173 -10.74 -17.71 7.96
CA LEU A 173 -11.14 -17.29 6.62
C LEU A 173 -10.64 -15.90 6.28
N ILE A 174 -10.66 -14.97 7.23
CA ILE A 174 -10.13 -13.60 7.05
C ILE A 174 -8.61 -13.64 6.87
N ALA A 175 -7.89 -14.47 7.63
CA ALA A 175 -6.43 -14.61 7.50
C ALA A 175 -6.00 -15.13 6.12
N ASN A 176 -6.88 -15.87 5.44
CA ASN A 176 -6.64 -16.43 4.10
C ASN A 176 -7.33 -15.66 2.97
N LEU A 177 -7.77 -14.42 3.22
CA LEU A 177 -8.36 -13.60 2.16
C LEU A 177 -7.31 -13.21 1.12
N ASP A 178 -7.76 -13.13 -0.12
CA ASP A 178 -6.95 -12.56 -1.21
C ASP A 178 -6.88 -11.04 -1.06
N PHE A 179 -5.73 -10.53 -0.65
CA PHE A 179 -5.43 -9.11 -0.50
C PHE A 179 -4.86 -8.46 -1.78
N THR A 180 -4.87 -9.14 -2.93
CA THR A 180 -4.44 -8.57 -4.22
C THR A 180 -5.16 -7.24 -4.53
N PRO A 181 -6.48 -7.08 -4.32
CA PRO A 181 -7.14 -5.79 -4.52
C PRO A 181 -6.58 -4.67 -3.64
N LEU A 182 -6.15 -4.97 -2.41
CA LEU A 182 -5.49 -4.02 -1.51
C LEU A 182 -4.12 -3.61 -2.05
N LYS A 183 -3.30 -4.58 -2.50
CA LYS A 183 -2.00 -4.30 -3.11
C LYS A 183 -2.14 -3.34 -4.29
N LEU A 184 -3.05 -3.63 -5.22
CA LEU A 184 -3.31 -2.78 -6.39
C LEU A 184 -3.80 -1.39 -6.00
N HIS A 185 -4.58 -1.28 -4.93
CA HIS A 185 -5.04 0.02 -4.44
C HIS A 185 -3.88 0.82 -3.85
N LEU A 186 -3.05 0.22 -2.99
CA LEU A 186 -1.85 0.87 -2.44
C LEU A 186 -0.88 1.27 -3.55
N GLN A 187 -0.70 0.44 -4.57
CA GLN A 187 0.12 0.76 -5.74
C GLN A 187 -0.40 2.01 -6.48
N LYS A 188 -1.71 2.12 -6.68
CA LYS A 188 -2.32 3.33 -7.28
C LYS A 188 -2.05 4.57 -6.44
N VAL A 189 -2.18 4.47 -5.11
CA VAL A 189 -1.88 5.57 -4.19
C VAL A 189 -0.41 5.98 -4.29
N THR A 190 0.50 5.00 -4.26
CA THR A 190 1.94 5.26 -4.42
C THR A 190 2.24 5.92 -5.76
N ASN A 191 1.70 5.41 -6.87
CA ASN A 191 1.93 5.97 -8.20
C ASN A 191 1.52 7.45 -8.28
N VAL A 192 0.38 7.83 -7.71
CA VAL A 192 -0.06 9.25 -7.65
C VAL A 192 0.98 10.12 -6.93
N VAL A 193 1.60 9.61 -5.88
CA VAL A 193 2.65 10.32 -5.14
C VAL A 193 3.91 10.45 -6.00
N LEU A 194 4.34 9.35 -6.61
CA LEU A 194 5.55 9.29 -7.44
C LEU A 194 5.42 10.17 -8.69
N ASP A 195 4.26 10.19 -9.33
CA ASP A 195 3.97 11.06 -10.48
C ASP A 195 4.06 12.55 -10.11
N LYS A 196 3.54 12.93 -8.93
CA LYS A 196 3.68 14.31 -8.42
C LYS A 196 5.12 14.67 -8.12
N ILE A 197 5.91 13.74 -7.57
CA ILE A 197 7.34 13.96 -7.33
C ILE A 197 8.06 14.15 -8.65
N SER A 198 7.82 13.27 -9.64
CA SER A 198 8.38 13.39 -10.98
C SER A 198 8.05 14.75 -11.62
N SER A 199 6.81 15.22 -11.45
CA SER A 199 6.36 16.49 -12.02
C SER A 199 7.01 17.71 -11.35
N ASN A 200 7.31 17.63 -10.06
CA ASN A 200 7.92 18.72 -9.29
C ASN A 200 9.45 18.84 -9.52
N LEU A 201 10.07 17.80 -10.08
CA LEU A 201 11.50 17.74 -10.36
C LEU A 201 11.84 18.14 -11.81
N LYS A 202 10.82 18.38 -12.63
CA LYS A 202 10.95 18.93 -14.01
C LYS A 202 11.09 20.43 -14.00
#